data_213a386c56b051eee05b547f7bbc03e1
#
_entry.id   213a386c56b051eee05b547f7bbc03e1
#
_cell.length_a   1.000
_cell.length_b   1.000
_cell.length_c   1.000
_cell.angle_alpha   90.00
_cell.angle_beta   90.00
_cell.angle_gamma   90.00
#
_symmetry.space_group_name_H-M   'P 1'
#
loop_
_entity.id
_entity.type
_entity.pdbx_description
1 polymer ?
#
loop_
_entity_poly.entity_id
_entity_poly.type
_entity_poly.pdbx_seq_one_letter_code
_entity_poly.pdbx_strand_id
1 'polypeptide(L)'
;AVSVKLPTFVFLLKLNNMINPIYSPDSSRYDNGMKYRRCGRSGILLPEISLGLWHNFGDVNTFANSQAMAHHAFDKGITHFDLANNYGPSYGSAEETFGMIMKKSFMPYRDELFISTKAGHDMWPGPYGEWGSRKYLMTSLNQSLRRMNLDYVDIFYSHRYDPDTPLEETLQTLVDIVRQGKALYVGISKYPKAAAEFAYRYLAERDVHSLLYQGRYNIFNREPEEEGILQQAKENGTGFIAFSPLA
;
A
#
# COMPACT_ATOMS: atom_id res chain seq x y z
N ALA A 1 -27.20 -52.44 -26.52
CA ALA A 1 -26.15 -51.54 -26.13
C ALA A 1 -26.77 -50.36 -25.38
N VAL A 2 -26.61 -50.34 -24.06
CA VAL A 2 -27.07 -49.23 -23.19
C VAL A 2 -25.91 -48.30 -23.02
N SER A 3 -26.02 -47.09 -23.56
CA SER A 3 -25.05 -46.02 -23.39
C SER A 3 -25.32 -45.33 -22.05
N VAL A 4 -24.44 -45.56 -21.07
CA VAL A 4 -24.42 -44.80 -19.81
C VAL A 4 -23.59 -43.56 -20.04
N LYS A 5 -24.24 -42.40 -20.22
CA LYS A 5 -23.59 -41.10 -20.16
C LYS A 5 -23.37 -40.74 -18.68
N LEU A 6 -22.15 -40.79 -18.23
CA LEU A 6 -21.72 -40.28 -16.91
C LEU A 6 -21.84 -38.77 -16.88
N PRO A 7 -22.31 -38.19 -15.78
CA PRO A 7 -22.38 -36.75 -15.60
C PRO A 7 -21.05 -36.20 -15.06
N THR A 8 -20.00 -36.22 -15.88
CA THR A 8 -18.66 -35.79 -15.51
C THR A 8 -18.60 -34.28 -15.21
N PHE A 9 -19.49 -33.51 -15.83
CA PHE A 9 -19.50 -32.04 -15.69
C PHE A 9 -20.11 -31.56 -14.35
N VAL A 10 -21.14 -32.27 -13.87
CA VAL A 10 -21.79 -31.93 -12.57
C VAL A 10 -20.91 -32.33 -11.39
N PHE A 11 -20.11 -33.40 -11.55
CA PHE A 11 -19.16 -33.83 -10.50
C PHE A 11 -17.97 -32.89 -10.38
N LEU A 12 -17.45 -32.38 -11.50
CA LEU A 12 -16.38 -31.35 -11.50
C LEU A 12 -16.84 -30.02 -10.92
N LEU A 13 -18.07 -29.58 -11.18
CA LEU A 13 -18.65 -28.39 -10.55
C LEU A 13 -18.90 -28.58 -9.06
N LYS A 14 -19.27 -29.78 -8.60
CA LYS A 14 -19.40 -30.08 -7.16
C LYS A 14 -18.07 -30.23 -6.46
N LEU A 15 -17.02 -30.78 -7.12
CA LEU A 15 -15.67 -30.81 -6.55
C LEU A 15 -15.06 -29.40 -6.45
N ASN A 16 -15.26 -28.49 -7.41
CA ASN A 16 -14.81 -27.11 -7.33
C ASN A 16 -15.50 -26.34 -6.18
N ASN A 17 -16.74 -26.68 -5.83
CA ASN A 17 -17.45 -26.09 -4.70
C ASN A 17 -17.05 -26.68 -3.33
N MET A 18 -16.26 -27.76 -3.28
CA MET A 18 -15.71 -28.34 -2.04
C MET A 18 -14.29 -27.83 -1.72
N ILE A 19 -13.64 -27.10 -2.65
CA ILE A 19 -12.30 -26.57 -2.48
C ILE A 19 -12.40 -25.04 -2.28
N ASN A 20 -12.61 -24.61 -1.04
CA ASN A 20 -12.71 -23.24 -0.52
C ASN A 20 -13.85 -22.42 -1.14
N PRO A 21 -14.79 -21.92 -0.34
CA PRO A 21 -15.75 -20.95 -0.84
C PRO A 21 -14.96 -19.77 -1.43
N ILE A 22 -15.24 -19.44 -2.70
CA ILE A 22 -14.70 -18.23 -3.33
C ILE A 22 -15.15 -17.08 -2.45
N TYR A 23 -14.17 -16.28 -1.96
CA TYR A 23 -14.49 -15.10 -1.17
C TYR A 23 -15.41 -14.17 -1.96
N SER A 24 -16.50 -13.79 -1.33
CA SER A 24 -17.42 -12.77 -1.82
C SER A 24 -17.53 -11.71 -0.74
N PRO A 25 -17.12 -10.47 -1.00
CA PRO A 25 -17.19 -9.40 -0.02
C PRO A 25 -18.64 -9.05 0.31
N ASP A 26 -18.85 -8.50 1.51
CA ASP A 26 -20.16 -8.00 1.93
C ASP A 26 -20.67 -6.98 0.91
N SER A 27 -21.87 -7.22 0.36
CA SER A 27 -22.49 -6.33 -0.64
C SER A 27 -22.81 -4.95 -0.08
N SER A 28 -22.99 -4.83 1.24
CA SER A 28 -23.26 -3.57 1.94
C SER A 28 -22.00 -2.86 2.43
N ARG A 29 -20.79 -3.31 2.06
CA ARG A 29 -19.52 -2.79 2.59
C ARG A 29 -19.35 -1.28 2.46
N TYR A 30 -19.98 -0.66 1.48
CA TYR A 30 -19.94 0.80 1.27
C TYR A 30 -21.10 1.56 1.96
N ASP A 31 -22.10 0.83 2.48
CA ASP A 31 -23.28 1.40 3.12
C ASP A 31 -23.28 1.26 4.65
N ASN A 32 -22.24 0.62 5.22
CA ASN A 32 -22.16 0.27 6.64
C ASN A 32 -21.56 1.35 7.54
N GLY A 33 -21.47 2.60 7.05
CA GLY A 33 -21.03 3.76 7.84
C GLY A 33 -19.55 4.14 7.69
N MET A 34 -18.76 3.42 6.88
CA MET A 34 -17.41 3.87 6.53
C MET A 34 -17.47 5.19 5.78
N LYS A 35 -16.72 6.18 6.26
CA LYS A 35 -16.61 7.48 5.59
C LYS A 35 -15.36 7.52 4.74
N TYR A 36 -15.48 8.18 3.59
CA TYR A 36 -14.37 8.38 2.67
C TYR A 36 -14.05 9.87 2.57
N ARG A 37 -12.78 10.22 2.71
CA ARG A 37 -12.30 11.60 2.66
C ARG A 37 -11.45 11.83 1.42
N ARG A 38 -11.61 12.98 0.83
CA ARG A 38 -10.78 13.42 -0.30
C ARG A 38 -9.33 13.58 0.15
N CYS A 39 -8.44 12.94 -0.61
CA CYS A 39 -7.01 13.00 -0.38
C CYS A 39 -6.43 14.28 -0.99
N GLY A 40 -6.25 15.31 -0.18
CA GLY A 40 -5.78 16.62 -0.63
C GLY A 40 -6.62 17.22 -1.77
N ARG A 41 -5.96 17.71 -2.82
CA ARG A 41 -6.60 18.24 -4.06
C ARG A 41 -6.60 17.20 -5.20
N SER A 42 -6.78 15.93 -4.88
CA SER A 42 -6.84 14.85 -5.86
C SER A 42 -8.28 14.37 -6.12
N GLY A 43 -8.44 13.48 -7.10
CA GLY A 43 -9.71 12.77 -7.35
C GLY A 43 -9.94 11.60 -6.38
N ILE A 44 -8.97 11.26 -5.53
CA ILE A 44 -9.00 10.06 -4.69
C ILE A 44 -9.76 10.32 -3.39
N LEU A 45 -10.64 9.39 -3.06
CA LEU A 45 -11.31 9.29 -1.77
C LEU A 45 -10.75 8.07 -1.03
N LEU A 46 -10.16 8.28 0.13
CA LEU A 46 -9.68 7.20 1.00
C LEU A 46 -10.61 7.00 2.19
N PRO A 47 -10.77 5.76 2.68
CA PRO A 47 -11.49 5.50 3.91
C PRO A 47 -10.79 6.21 5.08
N GLU A 48 -11.55 6.63 6.09
CA GLU A 48 -11.00 7.28 7.29
C GLU A 48 -10.05 6.36 8.07
N ILE A 49 -10.18 5.04 7.87
CA ILE A 49 -9.34 4.01 8.47
C ILE A 49 -8.71 3.18 7.35
N SER A 50 -7.40 2.96 7.44
CA SER A 50 -6.63 2.10 6.56
C SER A 50 -6.10 0.89 7.34
N LEU A 51 -5.97 -0.27 6.69
CA LEU A 51 -5.35 -1.43 7.30
C LEU A 51 -3.84 -1.40 7.02
N GLY A 52 -3.04 -1.15 8.07
CA GLY A 52 -1.59 -1.27 8.01
C GLY A 52 -1.13 -2.71 8.23
N LEU A 53 -0.26 -3.21 7.36
CA LEU A 53 0.18 -4.60 7.37
C LEU A 53 1.56 -4.79 8.02
N TRP A 54 1.99 -3.89 8.89
CA TRP A 54 3.27 -4.05 9.59
C TRP A 54 3.24 -5.24 10.56
N HIS A 55 2.16 -5.40 11.33
CA HIS A 55 1.97 -6.52 12.25
C HIS A 55 0.89 -7.47 11.74
N ASN A 56 0.94 -8.74 12.19
CA ASN A 56 -0.03 -9.80 11.91
C ASN A 56 -0.07 -10.31 10.46
N PHE A 57 0.82 -9.86 9.59
CA PHE A 57 0.90 -10.30 8.19
C PHE A 57 2.26 -10.90 7.82
N GLY A 58 3.19 -11.03 8.77
CA GLY A 58 4.48 -11.68 8.56
C GLY A 58 4.40 -13.20 8.55
N ASP A 59 5.53 -13.85 8.26
CA ASP A 59 5.66 -15.31 8.19
C ASP A 59 5.55 -16.02 9.55
N VAL A 60 5.64 -15.27 10.65
CA VAL A 60 5.39 -15.78 12.02
C VAL A 60 3.89 -15.87 12.34
N ASN A 61 3.02 -15.37 11.47
CA ASN A 61 1.58 -15.35 11.65
C ASN A 61 0.93 -16.41 10.76
N THR A 62 -0.21 -16.96 11.19
CA THR A 62 -0.94 -17.90 10.35
C THR A 62 -1.59 -17.18 9.19
N PHE A 63 -1.43 -17.70 7.98
CA PHE A 63 -2.07 -17.14 6.79
C PHE A 63 -3.59 -16.97 6.95
N ALA A 64 -4.25 -17.92 7.61
CA ALA A 64 -5.69 -17.88 7.86
C ALA A 64 -6.12 -16.63 8.65
N ASN A 65 -5.35 -16.23 9.68
CA ASN A 65 -5.64 -15.01 10.44
C ASN A 65 -5.43 -13.76 9.60
N SER A 66 -4.31 -13.67 8.89
CA SER A 66 -4.02 -12.54 8.01
C SER A 66 -5.10 -12.37 6.94
N GLN A 67 -5.52 -13.48 6.33
CA GLN A 67 -6.59 -13.50 5.34
C GLN A 67 -7.93 -13.06 5.96
N ALA A 68 -8.30 -13.59 7.12
CA ALA A 68 -9.53 -13.22 7.81
C ALA A 68 -9.58 -11.73 8.16
N MET A 69 -8.47 -11.16 8.64
CA MET A 69 -8.37 -9.72 8.91
C MET A 69 -8.53 -8.88 7.65
N ALA A 70 -7.88 -9.26 6.54
CA ALA A 70 -7.99 -8.55 5.28
C ALA A 70 -9.41 -8.62 4.71
N HIS A 71 -10.04 -9.79 4.74
CA HIS A 71 -11.44 -9.96 4.33
C HIS A 71 -12.37 -9.10 5.18
N HIS A 72 -12.24 -9.18 6.52
CA HIS A 72 -13.07 -8.41 7.43
C HIS A 72 -12.90 -6.89 7.22
N ALA A 73 -11.68 -6.43 6.99
CA ALA A 73 -11.41 -5.03 6.70
C ALA A 73 -12.15 -4.58 5.42
N PHE A 74 -12.05 -5.35 4.36
CA PHE A 74 -12.73 -5.04 3.10
C PHE A 74 -14.26 -5.12 3.23
N ASP A 75 -14.79 -6.10 3.95
CA ASP A 75 -16.22 -6.23 4.27
C ASP A 75 -16.76 -5.03 5.10
N LYS A 76 -15.86 -4.29 5.76
CA LYS A 76 -16.19 -3.06 6.50
C LYS A 76 -15.94 -1.78 5.69
N GLY A 77 -15.62 -1.89 4.41
CA GLY A 77 -15.37 -0.74 3.53
C GLY A 77 -13.96 -0.16 3.66
N ILE A 78 -13.03 -0.84 4.33
CA ILE A 78 -11.62 -0.45 4.33
C ILE A 78 -11.02 -0.90 3.00
N THR A 79 -10.85 0.05 2.08
CA THR A 79 -10.29 -0.22 0.75
C THR A 79 -8.79 0.02 0.67
N HIS A 80 -8.20 0.74 1.63
CA HIS A 80 -6.78 1.07 1.65
C HIS A 80 -5.98 0.08 2.51
N PHE A 81 -5.05 -0.62 1.86
CA PHE A 81 -4.10 -1.57 2.45
C PHE A 81 -2.69 -1.00 2.36
N ASP A 82 -2.08 -0.74 3.53
CA ASP A 82 -0.82 -0.02 3.64
C ASP A 82 0.34 -0.96 4.00
N LEU A 83 1.21 -1.21 3.02
CA LEU A 83 2.38 -2.09 3.13
C LEU A 83 3.69 -1.29 3.09
N ALA A 84 4.80 -2.00 3.23
CA ALA A 84 6.14 -1.58 2.88
C ALA A 84 6.99 -2.82 2.56
N ASN A 85 8.07 -2.63 1.79
CA ASN A 85 8.94 -3.71 1.37
C ASN A 85 9.54 -4.50 2.55
N ASN A 86 9.80 -3.82 3.68
CA ASN A 86 10.40 -4.41 4.88
C ASN A 86 9.40 -4.87 5.95
N TYR A 87 8.08 -4.81 5.68
CA TYR A 87 7.07 -5.29 6.64
C TYR A 87 7.06 -6.81 6.76
N GLY A 88 6.71 -7.27 7.94
CA GLY A 88 6.81 -8.64 8.44
C GLY A 88 7.59 -8.60 9.76
N PRO A 89 7.96 -9.67 10.41
CA PRO A 89 9.13 -10.48 10.10
C PRO A 89 8.72 -11.71 9.26
N SER A 90 9.61 -12.23 8.35
CA SER A 90 10.85 -11.56 7.86
C SER A 90 10.55 -10.41 6.88
N TYR A 91 11.56 -9.62 6.50
CA TYR A 91 11.38 -8.54 5.53
C TYR A 91 10.77 -9.04 4.21
N GLY A 92 9.69 -8.40 3.77
CA GLY A 92 8.95 -8.79 2.57
C GLY A 92 7.81 -9.77 2.81
N SER A 93 7.78 -10.47 3.95
CA SER A 93 6.77 -11.50 4.20
C SER A 93 5.34 -10.97 4.28
N ALA A 94 5.15 -9.72 4.72
CA ALA A 94 3.83 -9.09 4.70
C ALA A 94 3.31 -8.89 3.27
N GLU A 95 4.17 -8.46 2.33
CA GLU A 95 3.82 -8.35 0.92
C GLU A 95 3.58 -9.73 0.28
N GLU A 96 4.34 -10.76 0.64
CA GLU A 96 4.11 -12.13 0.18
C GLU A 96 2.77 -12.67 0.66
N THR A 97 2.45 -12.49 1.94
CA THR A 97 1.16 -12.86 2.53
C THR A 97 0.01 -12.13 1.83
N PHE A 98 0.16 -10.82 1.61
CA PHE A 98 -0.86 -10.04 0.89
C PHE A 98 -0.98 -10.49 -0.56
N GLY A 99 0.11 -10.80 -1.24
CA GLY A 99 0.12 -11.37 -2.59
C GLY A 99 -0.63 -12.71 -2.68
N MET A 100 -0.53 -13.56 -1.67
CA MET A 100 -1.34 -14.77 -1.57
C MET A 100 -2.83 -14.45 -1.38
N ILE A 101 -3.17 -13.44 -0.57
CA ILE A 101 -4.55 -12.98 -0.39
C ILE A 101 -5.10 -12.41 -1.71
N MET A 102 -4.31 -11.58 -2.41
CA MET A 102 -4.66 -11.08 -3.74
C MET A 102 -5.01 -12.23 -4.68
N LYS A 103 -4.11 -13.17 -4.83
CA LYS A 103 -4.30 -14.32 -5.74
C LYS A 103 -5.51 -15.17 -5.38
N LYS A 104 -5.78 -15.40 -4.09
CA LYS A 104 -6.85 -16.30 -3.64
C LYS A 104 -8.22 -15.62 -3.56
N SER A 105 -8.27 -14.30 -3.30
CA SER A 105 -9.51 -13.64 -2.91
C SER A 105 -9.72 -12.28 -3.55
N PHE A 106 -8.70 -11.43 -3.61
CA PHE A 106 -8.86 -10.00 -3.88
C PHE A 106 -8.64 -9.59 -5.34
N MET A 107 -8.02 -10.44 -6.17
CA MET A 107 -7.76 -10.08 -7.57
C MET A 107 -9.01 -9.65 -8.35
N PRO A 108 -10.19 -10.29 -8.19
CA PRO A 108 -11.41 -9.82 -8.84
C PRO A 108 -11.87 -8.41 -8.40
N TYR A 109 -11.37 -7.92 -7.27
CA TYR A 109 -11.73 -6.63 -6.67
C TYR A 109 -10.57 -5.63 -6.69
N ARG A 110 -9.50 -5.89 -7.50
CA ARG A 110 -8.31 -5.04 -7.56
C ARG A 110 -8.66 -3.57 -7.78
N ASP A 111 -9.61 -3.28 -8.61
CA ASP A 111 -10.01 -1.91 -8.97
C ASP A 111 -10.80 -1.20 -7.86
N GLU A 112 -11.27 -1.93 -6.86
CA GLU A 112 -11.91 -1.37 -5.66
C GLU A 112 -10.89 -1.12 -4.52
N LEU A 113 -9.67 -1.63 -4.65
CA LEU A 113 -8.64 -1.54 -3.63
C LEU A 113 -7.66 -0.41 -3.94
N PHE A 114 -7.20 0.25 -2.89
CA PHE A 114 -6.09 1.20 -2.93
C PHE A 114 -4.91 0.58 -2.17
N ILE A 115 -3.90 0.15 -2.90
CA ILE A 115 -2.77 -0.60 -2.36
C ILE A 115 -1.54 0.29 -2.35
N SER A 116 -0.92 0.43 -1.18
CA SER A 116 0.31 1.18 -1.00
C SER A 116 1.48 0.30 -0.60
N THR A 117 2.68 0.65 -1.08
CA THR A 117 3.93 0.13 -0.54
C THR A 117 5.01 1.21 -0.49
N LYS A 118 6.10 0.94 0.19
CA LYS A 118 7.15 1.90 0.53
C LYS A 118 8.52 1.24 0.47
N ALA A 119 9.56 2.04 0.21
CA ALA A 119 10.95 1.63 0.37
C ALA A 119 11.79 2.76 0.97
N GLY A 120 12.78 2.42 1.79
CA GLY A 120 13.66 3.38 2.46
C GLY A 120 14.42 2.77 3.64
N HIS A 121 13.91 1.69 4.23
CA HIS A 121 14.58 0.94 5.30
C HIS A 121 15.33 -0.26 4.72
N ASP A 122 16.21 -0.85 5.52
CA ASP A 122 17.02 -2.00 5.14
C ASP A 122 16.19 -3.20 4.66
N MET A 123 16.65 -3.83 3.59
CA MET A 123 16.01 -5.00 2.99
C MET A 123 16.98 -6.13 2.69
N TRP A 124 18.22 -5.82 2.36
CA TRP A 124 19.27 -6.79 2.06
C TRP A 124 20.65 -6.21 2.42
N PRO A 125 21.64 -7.07 2.70
CA PRO A 125 22.97 -6.60 3.07
C PRO A 125 23.71 -5.90 1.92
N GLY A 126 24.63 -5.03 2.30
CA GLY A 126 25.53 -4.32 1.37
C GLY A 126 25.05 -2.91 1.02
N PRO A 127 25.79 -2.20 0.16
CA PRO A 127 25.65 -0.74 0.00
C PRO A 127 24.41 -0.31 -0.78
N TYR A 128 23.61 -1.22 -1.28
CA TYR A 128 22.43 -0.92 -2.12
C TYR A 128 21.13 -1.42 -1.49
N GLY A 129 21.14 -1.80 -0.22
CA GLY A 129 20.03 -2.47 0.45
C GLY A 129 19.10 -1.57 1.26
N GLU A 130 19.33 -0.26 1.28
CA GLU A 130 18.49 0.70 2.02
C GLU A 130 18.59 2.13 1.44
N TRP A 131 17.89 3.06 2.07
CA TRP A 131 17.88 4.51 1.84
C TRP A 131 17.13 4.94 0.56
N GLY A 132 17.54 6.07 -0.03
CA GLY A 132 16.78 6.78 -1.06
C GLY A 132 17.33 6.69 -2.48
N SER A 133 18.43 5.93 -2.71
CA SER A 133 19.03 5.87 -4.04
C SER A 133 18.08 5.32 -5.10
N ARG A 134 18.23 5.80 -6.33
CA ARG A 134 17.46 5.28 -7.48
C ARG A 134 17.55 3.76 -7.61
N LYS A 135 18.76 3.21 -7.44
CA LYS A 135 18.98 1.77 -7.51
C LYS A 135 18.13 1.02 -6.49
N TYR A 136 18.14 1.49 -5.24
CA TYR A 136 17.39 0.85 -4.16
C TYR A 136 15.88 0.96 -4.37
N LEU A 137 15.36 2.16 -4.64
CA LEU A 137 13.91 2.38 -4.78
C LEU A 137 13.31 1.59 -5.94
N MET A 138 13.95 1.62 -7.12
CA MET A 138 13.50 0.88 -8.30
C MET A 138 13.55 -0.65 -8.08
N THR A 139 14.62 -1.14 -7.46
CA THR A 139 14.76 -2.57 -7.15
C THR A 139 13.70 -3.00 -6.15
N SER A 140 13.51 -2.22 -5.09
CA SER A 140 12.51 -2.49 -4.04
C SER A 140 11.09 -2.55 -4.60
N LEU A 141 10.69 -1.55 -5.40
CA LEU A 141 9.35 -1.58 -6.00
C LEU A 141 9.16 -2.79 -6.92
N ASN A 142 10.14 -3.12 -7.76
CA ASN A 142 10.06 -4.31 -8.62
C ASN A 142 9.95 -5.61 -7.81
N GLN A 143 10.62 -5.71 -6.66
CA GLN A 143 10.47 -6.84 -5.74
C GLN A 143 9.10 -6.85 -5.07
N SER A 144 8.59 -5.70 -4.60
CA SER A 144 7.27 -5.54 -3.99
C SER A 144 6.15 -5.96 -4.93
N LEU A 145 6.19 -5.51 -6.18
CA LEU A 145 5.22 -5.90 -7.21
C LEU A 145 5.20 -7.42 -7.43
N ARG A 146 6.38 -8.06 -7.48
CA ARG A 146 6.47 -9.53 -7.60
C ARG A 146 5.89 -10.25 -6.38
N ARG A 147 6.23 -9.81 -5.14
CA ARG A 147 5.71 -10.42 -3.92
C ARG A 147 4.17 -10.30 -3.84
N MET A 148 3.65 -9.13 -4.18
CA MET A 148 2.20 -8.88 -4.15
C MET A 148 1.43 -9.43 -5.35
N ASN A 149 2.13 -9.93 -6.39
CA ASN A 149 1.53 -10.38 -7.65
C ASN A 149 0.70 -9.27 -8.33
N LEU A 150 1.27 -8.08 -8.43
CA LEU A 150 0.67 -6.88 -9.00
C LEU A 150 1.54 -6.32 -10.12
N ASP A 151 0.89 -5.71 -11.11
CA ASP A 151 1.57 -4.96 -12.18
C ASP A 151 1.91 -3.53 -11.72
N TYR A 152 1.09 -2.96 -10.83
CA TYR A 152 1.27 -1.63 -10.26
C TYR A 152 0.71 -1.56 -8.84
N VAL A 153 1.17 -0.58 -8.06
CA VAL A 153 0.54 -0.14 -6.81
C VAL A 153 -0.18 1.19 -7.01
N ASP A 154 -1.17 1.49 -6.17
CA ASP A 154 -1.87 2.77 -6.27
C ASP A 154 -0.98 3.91 -5.79
N ILE A 155 -0.21 3.71 -4.72
CA ILE A 155 0.77 4.69 -4.26
C ILE A 155 2.08 4.01 -3.84
N PHE A 156 3.20 4.61 -4.25
CA PHE A 156 4.54 4.25 -3.78
C PHE A 156 5.15 5.38 -2.96
N TYR A 157 5.64 5.06 -1.75
CA TYR A 157 6.26 6.05 -0.89
C TYR A 157 7.78 5.94 -0.85
N SER A 158 8.47 7.09 -0.84
CA SER A 158 9.75 7.18 -0.16
C SER A 158 9.50 7.11 1.34
N HIS A 159 9.96 6.02 1.98
CA HIS A 159 9.57 5.62 3.35
C HIS A 159 10.16 6.51 4.43
N ARG A 160 11.29 7.14 4.13
CA ARG A 160 11.97 8.12 4.98
C ARG A 160 12.87 9.02 4.15
N TYR A 161 13.17 10.18 4.70
CA TYR A 161 14.20 11.06 4.15
C TYR A 161 15.58 10.41 4.27
N ASP A 162 16.36 10.51 3.20
CA ASP A 162 17.76 10.10 3.15
C ASP A 162 18.64 11.35 3.11
N PRO A 163 19.46 11.62 4.15
CA PRO A 163 20.28 12.82 4.20
C PRO A 163 21.50 12.77 3.29
N ASP A 164 21.92 11.57 2.86
CA ASP A 164 23.18 11.37 2.14
C ASP A 164 22.97 11.22 0.62
N THR A 165 21.79 10.80 0.18
CA THR A 165 21.44 10.78 -1.25
C THR A 165 20.93 12.16 -1.68
N PRO A 166 21.42 12.73 -2.82
CA PRO A 166 20.82 13.93 -3.37
C PRO A 166 19.31 13.76 -3.51
N LEU A 167 18.54 14.67 -2.90
CA LEU A 167 17.09 14.53 -2.83
C LEU A 167 16.45 14.49 -4.22
N GLU A 168 17.05 15.17 -5.19
CA GLU A 168 16.65 15.14 -6.59
C GLU A 168 16.71 13.74 -7.20
N GLU A 169 17.70 12.91 -6.82
CA GLU A 169 17.77 11.51 -7.30
C GLU A 169 16.58 10.68 -6.79
N THR A 170 16.30 10.80 -5.51
CA THR A 170 15.13 10.14 -4.89
C THR A 170 13.83 10.60 -5.56
N LEU A 171 13.62 11.90 -5.69
CA LEU A 171 12.39 12.47 -6.24
C LEU A 171 12.22 12.19 -7.73
N GLN A 172 13.34 12.28 -8.52
CA GLN A 172 13.29 11.91 -9.93
C GLN A 172 12.93 10.43 -10.09
N THR A 173 13.37 9.58 -9.17
CA THR A 173 13.00 8.16 -9.19
C THR A 173 11.49 7.99 -8.98
N LEU A 174 10.87 8.74 -8.07
CA LEU A 174 9.42 8.72 -7.88
C LEU A 174 8.68 9.18 -9.15
N VAL A 175 9.15 10.23 -9.80
CA VAL A 175 8.60 10.69 -11.10
C VAL A 175 8.66 9.58 -12.15
N ASP A 176 9.81 8.92 -12.27
CA ASP A 176 10.01 7.86 -13.26
C ASP A 176 9.16 6.62 -12.97
N ILE A 177 8.91 6.31 -11.70
CA ILE A 177 8.01 5.22 -11.27
C ILE A 177 6.58 5.47 -11.77
N VAL A 178 6.08 6.70 -11.61
CA VAL A 178 4.75 7.09 -12.12
C VAL A 178 4.72 7.02 -13.64
N ARG A 179 5.73 7.58 -14.33
CA ARG A 179 5.83 7.57 -15.79
C ARG A 179 5.93 6.16 -16.38
N GLN A 180 6.50 5.20 -15.65
CA GLN A 180 6.54 3.79 -16.01
C GLN A 180 5.23 3.04 -15.71
N GLY A 181 4.26 3.67 -15.09
CA GLY A 181 2.99 3.04 -14.70
C GLY A 181 3.12 2.00 -13.58
N LYS A 182 4.22 2.01 -12.82
CA LYS A 182 4.43 1.08 -11.69
C LYS A 182 3.77 1.55 -10.40
N ALA A 183 3.45 2.82 -10.32
CA ALA A 183 2.57 3.41 -9.31
C ALA A 183 1.71 4.49 -9.98
N LEU A 184 0.44 4.60 -9.55
CA LEU A 184 -0.45 5.67 -10.04
C LEU A 184 -0.11 7.00 -9.38
N TYR A 185 0.29 6.96 -8.12
CA TYR A 185 0.63 8.11 -7.29
C TYR A 185 1.91 7.85 -6.50
N VAL A 186 2.48 8.93 -5.98
CA VAL A 186 3.62 8.87 -5.06
C VAL A 186 3.31 9.60 -3.76
N GLY A 187 4.04 9.24 -2.72
CA GLY A 187 3.97 9.88 -1.43
C GLY A 187 5.34 9.95 -0.76
N ILE A 188 5.41 10.72 0.30
CA ILE A 188 6.58 10.82 1.15
C ILE A 188 6.22 10.51 2.60
N SER A 189 7.16 10.00 3.37
CA SER A 189 6.95 9.67 4.77
C SER A 189 8.12 10.13 5.62
N LYS A 190 7.84 10.71 6.78
CA LYS A 190 8.85 11.13 7.77
C LYS A 190 9.91 12.08 7.19
N TYR A 191 9.54 12.94 6.28
CA TYR A 191 10.42 13.98 5.76
C TYR A 191 10.42 15.18 6.70
N PRO A 192 11.60 15.76 7.02
CA PRO A 192 11.65 17.07 7.64
C PRO A 192 10.95 18.13 6.80
N LYS A 193 10.38 19.14 7.43
CA LYS A 193 9.57 20.17 6.76
C LYS A 193 10.25 20.78 5.53
N ALA A 194 11.54 21.14 5.65
CA ALA A 194 12.30 21.72 4.53
C ALA A 194 12.47 20.74 3.35
N ALA A 195 12.72 19.46 3.64
CA ALA A 195 12.83 18.43 2.61
C ALA A 195 11.47 18.13 1.96
N ALA A 196 10.39 18.15 2.74
CA ALA A 196 9.03 18.00 2.21
C ALA A 196 8.65 19.18 1.28
N GLU A 197 8.99 20.41 1.66
CA GLU A 197 8.80 21.61 0.82
C GLU A 197 9.51 21.47 -0.53
N PHE A 198 10.78 21.08 -0.49
CA PHE A 198 11.53 20.81 -1.71
C PHE A 198 10.88 19.70 -2.55
N ALA A 199 10.44 18.61 -1.91
CA ALA A 199 9.82 17.48 -2.59
C ALA A 199 8.53 17.89 -3.30
N TYR A 200 7.64 18.64 -2.64
CA TYR A 200 6.40 19.11 -3.25
C TYR A 200 6.66 19.96 -4.50
N ARG A 201 7.58 20.91 -4.41
CA ARG A 201 7.94 21.77 -5.54
C ARG A 201 8.57 20.96 -6.68
N TYR A 202 9.57 20.12 -6.37
CA TYR A 202 10.28 19.31 -7.36
C TYR A 202 9.35 18.39 -8.15
N LEU A 203 8.43 17.73 -7.45
CA LEU A 203 7.44 16.85 -8.07
C LEU A 203 6.46 17.65 -8.94
N ALA A 204 5.92 18.75 -8.42
CA ALA A 204 4.97 19.61 -9.14
C ALA A 204 5.55 20.18 -10.44
N GLU A 205 6.81 20.59 -10.46
CA GLU A 205 7.54 21.04 -11.66
C GLU A 205 7.64 19.96 -12.75
N ARG A 206 7.32 18.70 -12.43
CA ARG A 206 7.37 17.53 -13.33
C ARG A 206 6.00 16.89 -13.57
N ASP A 207 4.93 17.65 -13.26
CA ASP A 207 3.53 17.20 -13.37
C ASP A 207 3.23 15.94 -12.55
N VAL A 208 3.96 15.72 -11.45
CA VAL A 208 3.68 14.69 -10.46
C VAL A 208 3.44 15.37 -9.13
N HIS A 209 2.37 14.98 -8.42
CA HIS A 209 2.05 15.53 -7.11
C HIS A 209 2.16 14.45 -6.04
N SER A 210 2.72 14.81 -4.87
CA SER A 210 2.67 13.93 -3.71
C SER A 210 1.21 13.80 -3.27
N LEU A 211 0.65 12.61 -3.41
CA LEU A 211 -0.73 12.35 -3.01
C LEU A 211 -0.88 12.41 -1.50
N LEU A 212 0.05 11.80 -0.78
CA LEU A 212 0.02 11.64 0.67
C LEU A 212 1.38 11.96 1.31
N TYR A 213 1.31 12.59 2.47
CA TYR A 213 2.36 12.56 3.47
C TYR A 213 1.96 11.57 4.57
N GLN A 214 2.82 10.59 4.88
CA GLN A 214 2.60 9.67 5.98
C GLN A 214 3.52 10.02 7.16
N GLY A 215 2.93 10.29 8.33
CA GLY A 215 3.64 10.69 9.52
C GLY A 215 3.10 10.04 10.80
N ARG A 216 3.94 9.99 11.85
CA ARG A 216 3.48 9.59 13.18
C ARG A 216 2.65 10.71 13.77
N TYR A 217 1.40 10.42 14.13
CA TYR A 217 0.53 11.42 14.73
C TYR A 217 -0.51 10.76 15.63
N ASN A 218 -0.53 11.18 16.89
CA ASN A 218 -1.46 10.70 17.91
C ASN A 218 -1.54 11.72 19.06
N ILE A 219 -2.29 11.40 20.11
CA ILE A 219 -2.47 12.32 21.25
C ILE A 219 -1.17 12.65 22.00
N PHE A 220 -0.14 11.80 21.92
CA PHE A 220 1.15 12.01 22.60
C PHE A 220 2.24 12.53 21.66
N ASN A 221 2.14 12.30 20.36
CA ASN A 221 3.07 12.82 19.36
C ASN A 221 2.33 13.78 18.44
N ARG A 222 2.58 15.08 18.64
CA ARG A 222 1.95 16.18 17.92
C ARG A 222 2.93 16.88 16.95
N GLU A 223 4.13 16.34 16.79
CA GLU A 223 5.18 16.89 15.95
C GLU A 223 4.69 17.36 14.56
N PRO A 224 3.88 16.59 13.79
CA PRO A 224 3.41 17.04 12.48
C PRO A 224 2.57 18.33 12.52
N GLU A 225 1.89 18.58 13.65
CA GLU A 225 1.12 19.81 13.90
C GLU A 225 2.04 20.94 14.36
N GLU A 226 2.89 20.67 15.35
CA GLU A 226 3.79 21.65 15.99
C GLU A 226 4.85 22.17 15.01
N GLU A 227 5.39 21.32 14.15
CA GLU A 227 6.33 21.70 13.10
C GLU A 227 5.64 22.27 11.84
N GLY A 228 4.32 22.22 11.78
CA GLY A 228 3.53 22.74 10.67
C GLY A 228 3.53 21.84 9.42
N ILE A 229 3.85 20.55 9.55
CA ILE A 229 3.80 19.57 8.45
C ILE A 229 2.36 19.40 7.94
N LEU A 230 1.36 19.35 8.85
CA LEU A 230 -0.04 19.23 8.46
C LEU A 230 -0.49 20.43 7.62
N GLN A 231 -0.11 21.65 8.03
CA GLN A 231 -0.46 22.86 7.29
C GLN A 231 0.25 22.89 5.93
N GLN A 232 1.53 22.54 5.88
CA GLN A 232 2.31 22.47 4.64
C GLN A 232 1.71 21.45 3.65
N ALA A 233 1.35 20.24 4.10
CA ALA A 233 0.69 19.25 3.26
C ALA A 233 -0.61 19.79 2.68
N LYS A 234 -1.45 20.43 3.51
CA LYS A 234 -2.71 21.06 3.08
C LYS A 234 -2.50 22.13 2.02
N GLU A 235 -1.52 23.02 2.19
CA GLU A 235 -1.18 24.11 1.27
C GLU A 235 -0.74 23.54 -0.10
N ASN A 236 -0.01 22.45 -0.09
CA ASN A 236 0.44 21.75 -1.30
C ASN A 236 -0.62 20.81 -1.91
N GLY A 237 -1.80 20.73 -1.31
CA GLY A 237 -2.87 19.85 -1.80
C GLY A 237 -2.60 18.36 -1.59
N THR A 238 -1.70 18.03 -0.67
CA THR A 238 -1.33 16.68 -0.27
C THR A 238 -2.18 16.24 0.92
N GLY A 239 -2.68 15.01 0.90
CA GLY A 239 -3.36 14.42 2.05
C GLY A 239 -2.36 14.00 3.14
N PHE A 240 -2.84 13.86 4.37
CA PHE A 240 -2.06 13.35 5.48
C PHE A 240 -2.66 12.05 6.01
N ILE A 241 -1.83 11.03 6.20
CA ILE A 241 -2.19 9.76 6.83
C ILE A 241 -1.33 9.51 8.06
N ALA A 242 -1.96 9.20 9.19
CA ALA A 242 -1.27 8.92 10.44
C ALA A 242 -0.92 7.44 10.57
N PHE A 243 0.32 7.12 10.94
CA PHE A 243 0.64 5.82 11.51
C PHE A 243 0.75 5.92 13.04
N SER A 244 0.57 4.78 13.74
CA SER A 244 0.47 4.71 15.21
C SER A 244 -0.55 5.71 15.81
N PRO A 245 -1.79 5.79 15.29
CA PRO A 245 -2.76 6.77 15.78
C PRO A 245 -3.24 6.48 17.21
N LEU A 246 -3.07 5.26 17.68
CA LEU A 246 -3.46 4.83 19.04
C LEU A 246 -2.29 4.88 20.05
N ALA A 247 -1.12 5.39 19.64
CA ALA A 247 0.16 5.52 20.34
C ALA A 247 0.97 4.25 20.48
#